data_80d08fd3f1b5f29d12c7cfd7c096b3d2
#
_entry.id   80d08fd3f1b5f29d12c7cfd7c096b3d2
#
_cell.length_a   1.000
_cell.length_b   1.000
_cell.length_c   1.000
_cell.angle_alpha   90.00
_cell.angle_beta   90.00
_cell.angle_gamma   90.00
#
_symmetry.space_group_name_H-M   'P 1'
#
loop_
_entity.id
_entity.type
_entity.pdbx_description
1 polymer ?
#
loop_
_entity_poly.entity_id
_entity_poly.type
_entity_poly.pdbx_seq_one_letter_code
_entity_poly.pdbx_strand_id
1 'polypeptide(L)'
;MLHRLLFGLVAVASLTLVGCAHSPQQLSPQPKLNSPLTAVGQGQPVVVRVADGRPSPVLGTRGGLYPETSAISVSGQDILPKLQAQAEAAVRLLGFTPSANAYNAPQLTLTLAELKYQSPKEGMYVTEADMTATFRVDVQNSSRRYSGRYGASLNQRFGMAPNQATNTKLVGDVLSDALTRAFKDPTIGQMLGQ
;
A
#
# COMPACT_ATOMS: atom_id res chain seq x y z
N MET A 1 -28.59 -3.23 -49.74
CA MET A 1 -27.52 -4.03 -49.16
C MET A 1 -26.62 -3.22 -48.20
N LEU A 2 -26.32 -1.98 -48.50
CA LEU A 2 -25.44 -1.12 -47.66
C LEU A 2 -25.96 -0.87 -46.24
N HIS A 3 -27.28 -0.66 -46.04
CA HIS A 3 -27.91 -0.46 -44.71
C HIS A 3 -27.83 -1.69 -43.82
N ARG A 4 -27.84 -2.90 -44.35
CA ARG A 4 -27.72 -4.14 -43.54
C ARG A 4 -26.27 -4.39 -43.05
N LEU A 5 -25.29 -3.94 -43.81
CA LEU A 5 -23.86 -3.98 -43.44
C LEU A 5 -23.52 -2.96 -42.31
N LEU A 6 -24.13 -1.77 -42.37
CA LEU A 6 -23.93 -0.74 -41.31
C LEU A 6 -24.53 -1.19 -39.97
N PHE A 7 -25.70 -1.83 -39.94
CA PHE A 7 -26.29 -2.35 -38.69
C PHE A 7 -25.46 -3.50 -38.10
N GLY A 8 -24.88 -4.37 -38.93
CA GLY A 8 -23.98 -5.41 -38.45
C GLY A 8 -22.69 -4.89 -37.84
N LEU A 9 -22.12 -3.81 -38.39
CA LEU A 9 -20.88 -3.22 -37.88
C LEU A 9 -21.06 -2.49 -36.53
N VAL A 10 -22.20 -1.81 -36.32
CA VAL A 10 -22.55 -1.14 -35.06
C VAL A 10 -22.83 -2.14 -33.97
N ALA A 11 -23.47 -3.29 -34.26
CA ALA A 11 -23.72 -4.33 -33.26
C ALA A 11 -22.45 -5.02 -32.78
N VAL A 12 -21.45 -5.22 -33.64
CA VAL A 12 -20.15 -5.82 -33.26
C VAL A 12 -19.30 -4.84 -32.43
N ALA A 13 -19.34 -3.56 -32.73
CA ALA A 13 -18.63 -2.54 -31.97
C ALA A 13 -19.16 -2.37 -30.52
N SER A 14 -20.46 -2.65 -30.31
CA SER A 14 -21.11 -2.55 -28.99
C SER A 14 -20.74 -3.70 -28.04
N LEU A 15 -20.34 -4.86 -28.55
CA LEU A 15 -19.99 -6.04 -27.75
C LEU A 15 -18.60 -5.99 -27.12
N THR A 16 -17.72 -5.11 -27.59
CA THR A 16 -16.35 -5.00 -27.08
C THR A 16 -16.20 -4.10 -25.84
N LEU A 17 -17.24 -3.34 -25.48
CA LEU A 17 -17.22 -2.40 -24.35
C LEU A 17 -17.59 -3.02 -22.99
N VAL A 18 -18.13 -4.23 -22.96
CA VAL A 18 -18.62 -4.86 -21.72
C VAL A 18 -17.49 -5.60 -20.96
N GLY A 19 -16.34 -5.85 -21.57
CA GLY A 19 -15.25 -6.64 -20.98
C GLY A 19 -14.38 -5.95 -19.93
N CYS A 20 -14.44 -4.61 -19.80
CA CYS A 20 -13.48 -3.89 -18.95
C CYS A 20 -13.88 -3.74 -17.47
N ALA A 21 -15.14 -4.03 -17.11
CA ALA A 21 -15.64 -3.80 -15.75
C ALA A 21 -15.05 -4.76 -14.71
N HIS A 22 -14.59 -5.94 -15.10
CA HIS A 22 -14.09 -7.00 -14.23
C HIS A 22 -12.64 -7.45 -14.54
N SER A 23 -11.87 -6.67 -15.32
CA SER A 23 -10.46 -7.01 -15.59
C SER A 23 -9.60 -6.90 -14.34
N PRO A 24 -8.53 -7.72 -14.21
CA PRO A 24 -7.56 -7.59 -13.13
C PRO A 24 -6.94 -6.19 -13.08
N GLN A 25 -6.62 -5.73 -11.88
CA GLN A 25 -5.97 -4.44 -11.66
C GLN A 25 -4.61 -4.64 -10.99
N GLN A 26 -3.55 -4.20 -11.66
CA GLN A 26 -2.24 -4.08 -11.05
C GLN A 26 -2.04 -2.63 -10.59
N LEU A 27 -2.00 -2.43 -9.28
CA LEU A 27 -1.90 -1.11 -8.68
C LEU A 27 -0.44 -0.72 -8.46
N SER A 28 -0.16 0.58 -8.56
CA SER A 28 1.14 1.18 -8.26
C SER A 28 0.96 2.34 -7.26
N PRO A 29 0.61 2.04 -5.99
CA PRO A 29 0.35 3.05 -4.97
C PRO A 29 1.59 3.88 -4.66
N GLN A 30 1.36 5.12 -4.20
CA GLN A 30 2.40 6.07 -3.81
C GLN A 30 2.21 6.43 -2.33
N PRO A 31 2.69 5.60 -1.39
CA PRO A 31 2.59 5.91 0.04
C PRO A 31 3.42 7.15 0.38
N LYS A 32 2.92 7.94 1.34
CA LYS A 32 3.57 9.16 1.83
C LYS A 32 3.37 9.29 3.33
N LEU A 33 4.26 9.99 4.00
CA LEU A 33 4.02 10.43 5.37
C LEU A 33 3.01 11.58 5.37
N ASN A 34 1.90 11.41 6.08
CA ASN A 34 0.79 12.37 6.11
C ASN A 34 0.90 13.42 7.22
N SER A 35 1.95 13.37 8.04
CA SER A 35 2.10 14.26 9.19
C SER A 35 3.57 14.54 9.48
N PRO A 36 3.88 15.71 10.06
CA PRO A 36 5.20 15.99 10.55
C PRO A 36 5.59 15.02 11.68
N LEU A 37 6.88 14.72 11.77
CA LEU A 37 7.49 13.94 12.85
C LEU A 37 8.32 14.87 13.74
N THR A 38 8.42 14.51 15.02
CA THR A 38 9.26 15.27 15.97
C THR A 38 10.68 14.72 15.90
N ALA A 39 11.64 15.59 15.56
CA ALA A 39 13.04 15.21 15.54
C ALA A 39 13.55 14.95 16.97
N VAL A 40 14.18 13.79 17.17
CA VAL A 40 14.80 13.36 18.43
C VAL A 40 16.26 12.94 18.25
N GLY A 41 16.67 12.69 17.02
CA GLY A 41 18.05 12.36 16.64
C GLY A 41 18.91 13.60 16.48
N GLN A 42 20.24 13.39 16.43
CA GLN A 42 21.27 14.40 16.24
C GLN A 42 22.19 14.05 15.06
N GLY A 43 21.63 13.45 13.99
CA GLY A 43 22.38 13.06 12.80
C GLY A 43 23.06 11.69 12.87
N GLN A 44 22.86 10.91 13.95
CA GLN A 44 23.46 9.58 14.07
C GLN A 44 23.04 8.67 12.90
N PRO A 45 23.92 7.79 12.42
CA PRO A 45 23.60 6.87 11.33
C PRO A 45 22.60 5.80 11.79
N VAL A 46 21.66 5.44 10.92
CA VAL A 46 20.67 4.36 11.13
C VAL A 46 20.62 3.52 9.87
N VAL A 47 20.76 2.20 10.01
CA VAL A 47 20.54 1.27 8.89
C VAL A 47 19.05 1.05 8.70
N VAL A 48 18.52 1.41 7.51
CA VAL A 48 17.10 1.29 7.18
C VAL A 48 16.91 0.18 6.16
N ARG A 49 16.02 -0.76 6.46
CA ARG A 49 15.66 -1.86 5.57
C ARG A 49 14.15 -1.98 5.44
N VAL A 50 13.68 -2.35 4.25
CA VAL A 50 12.26 -2.64 4.00
C VAL A 50 12.11 -4.04 3.43
N ALA A 51 11.08 -4.76 3.88
CA ALA A 51 10.78 -6.11 3.46
C ALA A 51 9.28 -6.28 3.14
N ASP A 52 8.97 -7.20 2.21
CA ASP A 52 7.62 -7.66 1.97
C ASP A 52 7.38 -8.96 2.76
N GLY A 53 6.53 -8.89 3.75
CA GLY A 53 6.12 -10.03 4.56
C GLY A 53 4.77 -10.62 4.13
N ARG A 54 4.18 -10.13 3.06
CA ARG A 54 2.92 -10.66 2.55
C ARG A 54 3.13 -12.01 1.87
N PRO A 55 2.20 -12.95 2.01
CA PRO A 55 2.29 -14.26 1.35
C PRO A 55 2.03 -14.18 -0.17
N SER A 56 1.40 -13.09 -0.64
CA SER A 56 0.98 -12.91 -2.04
C SER A 56 0.96 -11.44 -2.44
N PRO A 57 1.27 -11.09 -3.70
CA PRO A 57 1.04 -9.76 -4.25
C PRO A 57 -0.45 -9.46 -4.46
N VAL A 58 -1.32 -10.47 -4.48
CA VAL A 58 -2.78 -10.30 -4.62
C VAL A 58 -3.36 -9.83 -3.30
N LEU A 59 -4.07 -8.70 -3.34
CA LEU A 59 -4.72 -8.08 -2.18
C LEU A 59 -6.13 -8.64 -1.95
N GLY A 60 -6.80 -9.04 -3.03
CA GLY A 60 -8.17 -9.48 -3.08
C GLY A 60 -8.74 -9.38 -4.48
N THR A 61 -10.06 -9.31 -4.58
CA THR A 61 -10.78 -9.21 -5.86
C THR A 61 -11.77 -8.06 -5.85
N ARG A 62 -12.18 -7.63 -7.04
CA ARG A 62 -13.23 -6.61 -7.19
C ARG A 62 -14.64 -7.17 -7.00
N GLY A 63 -14.76 -8.47 -6.73
CA GLY A 63 -16.03 -9.18 -6.69
C GLY A 63 -16.54 -9.57 -8.08
N GLY A 64 -17.86 -9.74 -8.22
CA GLY A 64 -18.52 -10.16 -9.45
C GLY A 64 -18.79 -11.66 -9.52
N LEU A 65 -19.40 -12.09 -10.62
CA LEU A 65 -19.75 -13.51 -10.84
C LEU A 65 -18.51 -14.42 -10.94
N TYR A 66 -17.36 -13.86 -11.34
CA TYR A 66 -16.08 -14.57 -11.49
C TYR A 66 -14.99 -13.80 -10.79
N PRO A 67 -14.95 -13.79 -9.44
CA PRO A 67 -14.03 -12.96 -8.67
C PRO A 67 -12.56 -13.27 -8.97
N GLU A 68 -12.21 -14.49 -9.33
CA GLU A 68 -10.86 -14.91 -9.71
C GLU A 68 -10.32 -14.16 -10.94
N THR A 69 -11.21 -13.67 -11.82
CA THR A 69 -10.80 -12.88 -12.99
C THR A 69 -10.65 -11.39 -12.71
N SER A 70 -11.01 -10.95 -11.51
CA SER A 70 -11.01 -9.53 -11.11
C SER A 70 -10.00 -9.21 -10.01
N ALA A 71 -8.88 -9.93 -9.98
CA ALA A 71 -7.85 -9.77 -8.95
C ALA A 71 -7.28 -8.35 -8.90
N ILE A 72 -7.06 -7.86 -7.68
CA ILE A 72 -6.34 -6.61 -7.39
C ILE A 72 -4.98 -6.99 -6.81
N SER A 73 -3.91 -6.47 -7.37
CA SER A 73 -2.54 -6.78 -6.95
C SER A 73 -1.65 -5.56 -6.83
N VAL A 74 -0.65 -5.66 -5.94
CA VAL A 74 0.47 -4.73 -5.80
C VAL A 74 1.76 -5.53 -5.79
N SER A 75 2.60 -5.33 -6.80
CA SER A 75 3.89 -6.02 -6.91
C SER A 75 4.84 -5.56 -5.80
N GLY A 76 5.55 -6.52 -5.18
CA GLY A 76 6.65 -6.22 -4.26
C GLY A 76 7.76 -5.40 -4.93
N GLN A 77 8.09 -5.70 -6.18
CA GLN A 77 9.11 -4.95 -6.94
C GLN A 77 8.74 -3.47 -7.14
N ASP A 78 7.46 -3.15 -7.21
CA ASP A 78 6.98 -1.77 -7.35
C ASP A 78 6.91 -1.05 -5.99
N ILE A 79 6.39 -1.72 -4.95
CA ILE A 79 6.09 -1.05 -3.68
C ILE A 79 7.31 -0.93 -2.75
N LEU A 80 8.22 -1.91 -2.74
CA LEU A 80 9.35 -1.90 -1.80
C LEU A 80 10.30 -0.70 -1.98
N PRO A 81 10.71 -0.30 -3.20
CA PRO A 81 11.55 0.89 -3.36
C PRO A 81 10.86 2.17 -2.87
N LYS A 82 9.55 2.28 -3.04
CA LYS A 82 8.77 3.43 -2.58
C LYS A 82 8.68 3.48 -1.05
N LEU A 83 8.46 2.32 -0.42
CA LEU A 83 8.47 2.20 1.04
C LEU A 83 9.87 2.46 1.61
N GLN A 84 10.93 2.00 0.96
CA GLN A 84 12.31 2.28 1.35
C GLN A 84 12.57 3.79 1.36
N ALA A 85 12.22 4.48 0.29
CA ALA A 85 12.36 5.94 0.19
C ALA A 85 11.59 6.67 1.29
N GLN A 86 10.36 6.23 1.60
CA GLN A 86 9.55 6.83 2.66
C GLN A 86 10.09 6.52 4.07
N ALA A 87 10.58 5.30 4.33
CA ALA A 87 11.20 4.95 5.60
C ALA A 87 12.49 5.77 5.85
N GLU A 88 13.32 5.93 4.83
CA GLU A 88 14.50 6.79 4.92
C GLU A 88 14.15 8.26 5.12
N ALA A 89 13.10 8.76 4.44
CA ALA A 89 12.61 10.12 4.65
C ALA A 89 12.10 10.31 6.10
N ALA A 90 11.38 9.32 6.64
CA ALA A 90 10.91 9.34 8.02
C ALA A 90 12.07 9.37 9.01
N VAL A 91 13.11 8.55 8.80
CA VAL A 91 14.32 8.52 9.65
C VAL A 91 15.05 9.87 9.61
N ARG A 92 15.11 10.53 8.43
CA ARG A 92 15.67 11.90 8.33
C ARG A 92 14.82 12.91 9.11
N LEU A 93 13.49 12.84 8.99
CA LEU A 93 12.58 13.72 9.74
C LEU A 93 12.68 13.50 11.26
N LEU A 94 12.98 12.28 11.72
CA LEU A 94 13.28 12.00 13.12
C LEU A 94 14.64 12.52 13.58
N GLY A 95 15.45 13.10 12.69
CA GLY A 95 16.74 13.71 13.00
C GLY A 95 17.94 12.75 12.89
N PHE A 96 17.79 11.61 12.23
CA PHE A 96 18.86 10.63 11.99
C PHE A 96 19.33 10.65 10.52
N THR A 97 20.46 10.00 10.26
CA THR A 97 21.02 9.85 8.91
C THR A 97 20.86 8.41 8.43
N PRO A 98 19.96 8.13 7.44
CA PRO A 98 19.85 6.81 6.85
C PRO A 98 21.17 6.37 6.22
N SER A 99 21.58 5.14 6.46
CA SER A 99 22.79 4.53 5.93
C SER A 99 22.51 3.09 5.45
N ALA A 100 23.15 2.67 4.38
CA ALA A 100 23.06 1.30 3.91
C ALA A 100 23.87 0.33 4.78
N ASN A 101 25.05 0.77 5.29
CA ASN A 101 26.06 -0.10 5.87
C ASN A 101 26.86 0.62 6.98
N ALA A 102 26.21 1.23 7.96
CA ALA A 102 26.94 1.82 9.09
C ALA A 102 27.29 0.75 10.13
N TYR A 103 28.58 0.64 10.49
CA TYR A 103 29.05 -0.30 11.51
C TYR A 103 28.52 0.10 12.90
N ASN A 104 28.00 -0.87 13.64
CA ASN A 104 27.40 -0.69 14.99
C ASN A 104 26.24 0.33 15.06
N ALA A 105 25.67 0.76 13.94
CA ALA A 105 24.51 1.64 13.94
C ALA A 105 23.23 0.86 14.27
N PRO A 106 22.26 1.52 14.93
CA PRO A 106 20.92 0.96 15.07
C PRO A 106 20.32 0.55 13.71
N GLN A 107 19.60 -0.54 13.71
CA GLN A 107 18.91 -1.06 12.51
C GLN A 107 17.41 -0.92 12.68
N LEU A 108 16.75 -0.31 11.70
CA LEU A 108 15.30 -0.26 11.55
C LEU A 108 14.89 -1.13 10.36
N THR A 109 14.02 -2.10 10.60
CA THR A 109 13.40 -2.91 9.53
C THR A 109 11.90 -2.65 9.51
N LEU A 110 11.42 -2.10 8.39
CA LEU A 110 9.99 -1.92 8.11
C LEU A 110 9.50 -3.08 7.24
N THR A 111 8.59 -3.89 7.75
CA THR A 111 8.00 -5.01 7.01
C THR A 111 6.56 -4.69 6.67
N LEU A 112 6.18 -4.73 5.38
CA LEU A 112 4.79 -4.73 4.97
C LEU A 112 4.19 -6.10 5.29
N ALA A 113 3.57 -6.24 6.46
CA ALA A 113 3.10 -7.51 6.98
C ALA A 113 1.75 -7.93 6.36
N GLU A 114 0.91 -6.95 6.03
CA GLU A 114 -0.41 -7.18 5.46
C GLU A 114 -0.84 -6.03 4.57
N LEU A 115 -1.46 -6.36 3.45
CA LEU A 115 -2.18 -5.42 2.60
C LEU A 115 -3.34 -6.19 1.96
N LYS A 116 -4.57 -5.82 2.32
CA LYS A 116 -5.79 -6.51 1.89
C LYS A 116 -6.76 -5.54 1.25
N TYR A 117 -7.50 -6.06 0.29
CA TYR A 117 -8.65 -5.44 -0.33
C TYR A 117 -9.83 -6.41 -0.29
N GLN A 118 -10.96 -5.95 0.19
CA GLN A 118 -12.19 -6.72 0.22
C GLN A 118 -13.33 -5.89 -0.35
N SER A 119 -14.20 -6.53 -1.11
CA SER A 119 -15.47 -5.96 -1.56
C SER A 119 -16.60 -6.78 -0.91
N PRO A 120 -16.96 -6.49 0.35
CA PRO A 120 -17.81 -7.37 1.15
C PRO A 120 -19.26 -7.40 0.70
N LYS A 121 -19.72 -6.41 -0.06
CA LYS A 121 -21.09 -6.31 -0.53
C LYS A 121 -21.14 -5.81 -1.98
N GLU A 122 -21.68 -6.65 -2.83
CA GLU A 122 -22.20 -6.25 -4.13
C GLU A 122 -23.71 -6.05 -4.00
N GLY A 123 -24.13 -4.82 -3.85
CA GLY A 123 -25.52 -4.43 -3.97
C GLY A 123 -25.77 -3.94 -5.41
N MET A 124 -27.02 -4.00 -5.86
CA MET A 124 -27.41 -3.53 -7.19
C MET A 124 -27.06 -2.05 -7.45
N TYR A 125 -26.79 -1.27 -6.40
CA TYR A 125 -26.55 0.18 -6.47
C TYR A 125 -25.35 0.69 -5.64
N VAL A 126 -24.70 -0.15 -4.84
CA VAL A 126 -23.61 0.26 -3.96
C VAL A 126 -22.54 -0.82 -3.87
N THR A 127 -21.31 -0.45 -4.18
CA THR A 127 -20.11 -1.28 -3.96
C THR A 127 -19.33 -0.74 -2.78
N GLU A 128 -18.95 -1.59 -1.84
CA GLU A 128 -18.03 -1.24 -0.75
C GLU A 128 -16.63 -1.73 -1.09
N ALA A 129 -15.63 -0.95 -0.66
CA ALA A 129 -14.24 -1.33 -0.71
C ALA A 129 -13.63 -1.16 0.69
N ASP A 130 -13.26 -2.28 1.30
CA ASP A 130 -12.55 -2.35 2.57
C ASP A 130 -11.07 -2.62 2.31
N MET A 131 -10.21 -1.76 2.83
CA MET A 131 -8.77 -1.90 2.71
C MET A 131 -8.12 -1.88 4.07
N THR A 132 -7.12 -2.75 4.24
CA THR A 132 -6.32 -2.81 5.46
C THR A 132 -4.85 -2.90 5.08
N ALA A 133 -4.02 -2.09 5.73
CA ALA A 133 -2.57 -2.18 5.66
C ALA A 133 -1.99 -2.33 7.06
N THR A 134 -1.00 -3.21 7.24
CA THR A 134 -0.28 -3.39 8.50
C THR A 134 1.22 -3.44 8.23
N PHE A 135 1.95 -2.56 8.91
CA PHE A 135 3.40 -2.64 9.00
C PHE A 135 3.84 -3.26 10.32
N ARG A 136 4.92 -4.04 10.28
CA ARG A 136 5.72 -4.38 11.44
C ARG A 136 7.02 -3.57 11.37
N VAL A 137 7.38 -2.92 12.47
CA VAL A 137 8.64 -2.21 12.61
C VAL A 137 9.46 -2.92 13.67
N ASP A 138 10.63 -3.38 13.28
CA ASP A 138 11.62 -3.96 14.20
C ASP A 138 12.79 -2.97 14.29
N VAL A 139 13.12 -2.56 15.51
CA VAL A 139 14.30 -1.73 15.78
C VAL A 139 15.24 -2.51 16.67
N GLN A 140 16.49 -2.57 16.28
CA GLN A 140 17.57 -3.20 17.06
C GLN A 140 18.74 -2.26 17.18
N ASN A 141 19.20 -2.02 18.41
CA ASN A 141 20.49 -1.40 18.71
C ASN A 141 21.42 -2.39 19.42
N SER A 142 22.57 -1.94 19.93
CA SER A 142 23.57 -2.80 20.56
C SER A 142 23.07 -3.59 21.79
N SER A 143 22.05 -3.07 22.50
CA SER A 143 21.61 -3.60 23.78
C SER A 143 20.13 -4.00 23.84
N ARG A 144 19.29 -3.48 22.94
CA ARG A 144 17.84 -3.63 23.00
C ARG A 144 17.25 -3.96 21.64
N ARG A 145 16.07 -4.58 21.70
CA ARG A 145 15.22 -4.83 20.54
C ARG A 145 13.79 -4.36 20.84
N TYR A 146 13.17 -3.75 19.85
CA TYR A 146 11.77 -3.35 19.87
C TYR A 146 11.07 -3.91 18.63
N SER A 147 9.81 -4.33 18.79
CA SER A 147 8.95 -4.74 17.67
C SER A 147 7.55 -4.16 17.88
N GLY A 148 7.05 -3.41 16.92
CA GLY A 148 5.71 -2.83 16.90
C GLY A 148 4.92 -3.21 15.65
N ARG A 149 3.58 -3.25 15.76
CA ARG A 149 2.66 -3.44 14.62
C ARG A 149 1.75 -2.22 14.50
N TYR A 150 1.64 -1.69 13.29
CA TYR A 150 0.90 -0.45 13.01
C TYR A 150 -0.02 -0.68 11.83
N GLY A 151 -1.33 -0.63 12.10
CA GLY A 151 -2.37 -0.86 11.12
C GLY A 151 -3.19 0.39 10.81
N ALA A 152 -3.72 0.44 9.60
CA ALA A 152 -4.77 1.35 9.20
C ALA A 152 -5.81 0.60 8.36
N SER A 153 -7.04 1.05 8.40
CA SER A 153 -8.14 0.55 7.57
C SER A 153 -8.93 1.71 7.00
N LEU A 154 -9.45 1.49 5.82
CA LEU A 154 -10.29 2.42 5.08
C LEU A 154 -11.50 1.66 4.53
N ASN A 155 -12.70 2.13 4.85
CA ASN A 155 -13.94 1.68 4.22
C ASN A 155 -14.50 2.80 3.36
N GLN A 156 -14.85 2.50 2.11
CA GLN A 156 -15.44 3.47 1.20
C GLN A 156 -16.55 2.85 0.36
N ARG A 157 -17.64 3.62 0.17
CA ARG A 157 -18.79 3.24 -0.65
C ARG A 157 -18.76 3.97 -1.97
N PHE A 158 -19.14 3.26 -3.03
CA PHE A 158 -19.17 3.77 -4.39
C PHE A 158 -20.50 3.40 -5.06
N GLY A 159 -20.99 4.27 -5.93
CA GLY A 159 -22.16 3.99 -6.77
C GLY A 159 -21.86 3.00 -7.92
N MET A 160 -20.60 2.74 -8.21
CA MET A 160 -20.11 1.73 -9.16
C MET A 160 -18.73 1.24 -8.73
N ALA A 161 -18.34 0.06 -9.22
CA ALA A 161 -17.03 -0.53 -8.88
C ALA A 161 -15.86 0.42 -9.21
N PRO A 162 -14.97 0.69 -8.24
CA PRO A 162 -13.85 1.63 -8.43
C PRO A 162 -12.94 1.18 -9.56
N ASN A 163 -12.47 2.14 -10.35
CA ASN A 163 -11.47 1.90 -11.39
C ASN A 163 -10.07 1.75 -10.79
N GLN A 164 -9.08 1.41 -11.62
CA GLN A 164 -7.70 1.19 -11.20
C GLN A 164 -7.08 2.44 -10.55
N ALA A 165 -7.34 3.64 -11.08
CA ALA A 165 -6.79 4.89 -10.53
C ALA A 165 -7.35 5.16 -9.12
N THR A 166 -8.65 4.96 -8.92
CA THR A 166 -9.30 5.11 -7.61
C THR A 166 -8.73 4.09 -6.61
N ASN A 167 -8.65 2.81 -6.99
CA ASN A 167 -8.09 1.78 -6.12
C ASN A 167 -6.61 2.03 -5.79
N THR A 168 -5.82 2.51 -6.76
CA THR A 168 -4.42 2.90 -6.55
C THR A 168 -4.30 3.99 -5.48
N LYS A 169 -5.17 5.02 -5.56
CA LYS A 169 -5.21 6.09 -4.58
C LYS A 169 -5.57 5.58 -3.19
N LEU A 170 -6.64 4.81 -3.07
CA LEU A 170 -7.14 4.28 -1.78
C LEU A 170 -6.11 3.37 -1.10
N VAL A 171 -5.45 2.51 -1.87
CA VAL A 171 -4.35 1.67 -1.36
C VAL A 171 -3.17 2.53 -0.93
N GLY A 172 -2.86 3.60 -1.67
CA GLY A 172 -1.85 4.58 -1.27
C GLY A 172 -2.19 5.29 0.03
N ASP A 173 -3.45 5.69 0.21
CA ASP A 173 -3.93 6.37 1.42
C ASP A 173 -3.83 5.47 2.66
N VAL A 174 -4.31 4.22 2.59
CA VAL A 174 -4.24 3.30 3.73
C VAL A 174 -2.79 2.92 4.10
N LEU A 175 -1.91 2.76 3.11
CA LEU A 175 -0.48 2.57 3.35
C LEU A 175 0.15 3.79 4.02
N SER A 176 -0.21 4.99 3.58
CA SER A 176 0.28 6.26 4.13
C SER A 176 -0.12 6.44 5.58
N ASP A 177 -1.36 6.10 5.93
CA ASP A 177 -1.86 6.19 7.30
C ASP A 177 -1.17 5.19 8.22
N ALA A 178 -1.02 3.92 7.79
CA ALA A 178 -0.31 2.91 8.57
C ALA A 178 1.18 3.28 8.78
N LEU A 179 1.84 3.77 7.73
CA LEU A 179 3.22 4.23 7.77
C LEU A 179 3.39 5.42 8.73
N THR A 180 2.48 6.39 8.65
CA THR A 180 2.49 7.58 9.51
C THR A 180 2.30 7.19 10.98
N ARG A 181 1.40 6.25 11.28
CA ARG A 181 1.21 5.72 12.64
C ARG A 181 2.48 5.06 13.17
N ALA A 182 3.17 4.29 12.32
CA ALA A 182 4.43 3.66 12.70
C ALA A 182 5.47 4.69 13.12
N PHE A 183 5.78 5.66 12.28
CA PHE A 183 6.84 6.64 12.57
C PHE A 183 6.45 7.72 13.60
N LYS A 184 5.18 7.83 13.96
CA LYS A 184 4.71 8.64 15.08
C LYS A 184 4.90 7.99 16.45
N ASP A 185 5.20 6.69 16.52
CA ASP A 185 5.51 6.06 17.79
C ASP A 185 6.85 6.58 18.34
N PRO A 186 6.83 7.29 19.48
CA PRO A 186 8.05 7.86 20.05
C PRO A 186 9.08 6.80 20.44
N THR A 187 8.65 5.55 20.68
CA THR A 187 9.53 4.44 21.03
C THR A 187 10.53 4.15 19.92
N ILE A 188 10.13 4.30 18.65
CA ILE A 188 11.04 4.10 17.51
C ILE A 188 12.17 5.12 17.57
N GLY A 189 11.86 6.41 17.70
CA GLY A 189 12.87 7.46 17.79
C GLY A 189 13.80 7.29 19.00
N GLN A 190 13.24 6.93 20.17
CA GLN A 190 14.03 6.66 21.38
C GLN A 190 14.98 5.47 21.20
N MET A 191 14.54 4.40 20.57
CA MET A 191 15.36 3.22 20.32
C MET A 191 16.48 3.47 19.32
N LEU A 192 16.26 4.36 18.35
CA LEU A 192 17.27 4.75 17.35
C LEU A 192 18.32 5.72 17.93
N GLY A 193 17.97 6.49 18.98
CA GLY A 193 18.86 7.50 19.59
C GLY A 193 19.75 7.00 20.71
N GLN A 194 19.69 5.70 21.04
CA GLN A 194 20.43 5.10 22.18
C GLN A 194 21.66 4.32 21.77
#